data_5b58f1e918d63b83b5db9f776143726b
#
_entry.id   5b58f1e918d63b83b5db9f776143726b
#
_cell.length_a   1.000
_cell.length_b   1.000
_cell.length_c   1.000
_cell.angle_alpha   90.00
_cell.angle_beta   90.00
_cell.angle_gamma   90.00
#
_symmetry.space_group_name_H-M   'P 1'
#
loop_
_entity.id
_entity.type
_entity.pdbx_description
1 polymer ?
#
loop_
_entity_poly.entity_id
_entity_poly.type
_entity_poly.pdbx_seq_one_letter_code
_entity_poly.pdbx_strand_id
1 'polypeptide(L)'
;VDDVKRFNSVYKDVFELIFNEKDPAKNYKLLVSEYSNRVDDVLQTLGQEFIEYIQAEKSNAARFIPQIIITVAEHQAQRTLVIDPVITMLSCVYKIQTIVMQ
;
A
#
# COMPACT_ATOMS: atom_id res chain seq x y z
N VAL A 1 1.59 -7.25 29.12
CA VAL A 1 1.58 -6.89 28.59
C VAL A 1 1.47 -6.76 27.60
N ASP A 2 1.17 -6.78 27.18
CA ASP A 2 0.98 -6.76 26.18
C ASP A 2 1.56 -6.31 25.43
N ASP A 3 1.86 -6.34 25.54
CA ASP A 3 2.53 -5.90 24.82
C ASP A 3 2.61 -6.29 23.52
N VAL A 4 1.86 -7.01 23.05
CA VAL A 4 1.65 -7.22 21.64
C VAL A 4 1.01 -6.01 21.12
N LYS A 5 1.81 -5.15 20.61
CA LYS A 5 1.27 -4.01 19.96
C LYS A 5 0.74 -4.47 18.65
N ARG A 6 -0.52 -4.46 18.53
CA ARG A 6 -1.14 -4.66 17.25
C ARG A 6 -1.11 -3.35 16.49
N PHE A 7 -0.73 -3.43 15.25
CA PHE A 7 -0.74 -2.26 14.39
C PHE A 7 -2.18 -1.88 14.08
N ASN A 8 -2.53 -0.61 14.28
CA ASN A 8 -3.85 -0.08 13.98
C ASN A 8 -3.74 1.05 12.98
N SER A 9 -4.44 0.92 11.86
CA SER A 9 -4.53 1.97 10.86
C SER A 9 -5.86 1.85 10.15
N VAL A 10 -6.43 2.99 9.77
CA VAL A 10 -7.67 2.98 8.99
C VAL A 10 -7.46 2.37 7.61
N TYR A 11 -6.21 2.24 7.17
CA TYR A 11 -5.88 1.66 5.87
C TYR A 11 -5.34 0.24 5.98
N LYS A 12 -5.55 -0.41 7.12
CA LYS A 12 -5.05 -1.76 7.31
C LYS A 12 -5.63 -2.73 6.27
N ASP A 13 -6.85 -2.49 5.82
CA ASP A 13 -7.45 -3.33 4.80
C ASP A 13 -6.64 -3.29 3.50
N VAL A 14 -6.12 -2.11 3.14
CA VAL A 14 -5.25 -1.99 1.95
C VAL A 14 -3.96 -2.79 2.17
N PHE A 15 -3.38 -2.71 3.36
CA PHE A 15 -2.15 -3.43 3.67
C PHE A 15 -2.36 -4.95 3.57
N GLU A 16 -3.46 -5.43 4.13
CA GLU A 16 -3.76 -6.86 4.09
C GLU A 16 -4.07 -7.33 2.68
N LEU A 17 -4.73 -6.48 1.90
CA LEU A 17 -5.01 -6.79 0.51
C LEU A 17 -3.72 -7.01 -0.27
N ILE A 18 -2.72 -6.16 -0.04
CA ILE A 18 -1.44 -6.28 -0.73
C ILE A 18 -0.79 -7.64 -0.47
N PHE A 19 -0.88 -8.13 0.76
CA PHE A 19 -0.24 -9.39 1.13
C PHE A 19 -1.09 -10.62 0.86
N ASN A 20 -2.42 -10.49 0.86
CA ASN A 20 -3.28 -11.67 0.89
C ASN A 20 -4.14 -11.85 -0.36
N GLU A 21 -4.61 -10.77 -0.98
CA GLU A 21 -5.55 -10.90 -2.09
C GLU A 21 -4.81 -10.96 -3.41
N LYS A 22 -4.94 -12.10 -4.09
CA LYS A 22 -4.23 -12.33 -5.34
C LYS A 22 -5.08 -12.07 -6.57
N ASP A 23 -6.38 -11.83 -6.39
CA ASP A 23 -7.27 -11.57 -7.52
C ASP A 23 -7.26 -10.09 -7.87
N PRO A 24 -6.67 -9.70 -9.02
CA PRO A 24 -6.61 -8.28 -9.38
C PRO A 24 -7.98 -7.63 -9.52
N ALA A 25 -9.00 -8.38 -9.91
CA ALA A 25 -10.33 -7.82 -10.08
C ALA A 25 -10.92 -7.41 -8.72
N LYS A 26 -10.70 -8.21 -7.70
CA LYS A 26 -11.15 -7.86 -6.34
C LYS A 26 -10.40 -6.65 -5.81
N ASN A 27 -9.10 -6.61 -6.04
CA ASN A 27 -8.28 -5.46 -5.63
C ASN A 27 -8.80 -4.18 -6.29
N TYR A 28 -9.06 -4.25 -7.58
CA TYR A 28 -9.57 -3.10 -8.31
C TYR A 28 -10.89 -2.60 -7.73
N LYS A 29 -11.84 -3.51 -7.50
CA LYS A 29 -13.15 -3.14 -6.99
C LYS A 29 -13.05 -2.48 -5.62
N LEU A 30 -12.27 -3.07 -4.73
CA LEU A 30 -12.13 -2.53 -3.38
C LEU A 30 -11.49 -1.14 -3.40
N LEU A 31 -10.39 -1.01 -4.13
CA LEU A 31 -9.66 0.25 -4.15
C LEU A 31 -10.48 1.37 -4.77
N VAL A 32 -11.18 1.08 -5.86
CA VAL A 32 -11.99 2.10 -6.51
C VAL A 32 -13.19 2.47 -5.66
N SER A 33 -13.87 1.50 -5.05
CA SER A 33 -15.08 1.80 -4.30
C SER A 33 -14.80 2.48 -2.96
N GLU A 34 -13.68 2.15 -2.31
CA GLU A 34 -13.43 2.61 -0.94
C GLU A 34 -12.46 3.78 -0.87
N TYR A 35 -11.54 3.89 -1.82
CA TYR A 35 -10.41 4.80 -1.67
C TYR A 35 -10.24 5.79 -2.81
N SER A 36 -11.17 5.84 -3.77
CA SER A 36 -11.01 6.75 -4.91
C SER A 36 -10.94 8.22 -4.49
N ASN A 37 -11.54 8.56 -3.35
CA ASN A 37 -11.52 9.93 -2.83
C ASN A 37 -10.37 10.18 -1.85
N ARG A 38 -9.51 9.19 -1.64
CA ARG A 38 -8.45 9.27 -0.64
C ARG A 38 -7.10 8.89 -1.22
N VAL A 39 -6.91 9.12 -2.52
CA VAL A 39 -5.70 8.65 -3.21
C VAL A 39 -4.44 9.20 -2.57
N ASP A 40 -4.39 10.49 -2.28
CA ASP A 40 -3.19 11.08 -1.69
C ASP A 40 -2.91 10.52 -0.30
N ASP A 41 -3.96 10.29 0.49
CA ASP A 41 -3.80 9.70 1.80
C ASP A 41 -3.29 8.26 1.70
N VAL A 42 -3.81 7.49 0.74
CA VAL A 42 -3.34 6.12 0.54
C VAL A 42 -1.87 6.11 0.15
N LEU A 43 -1.47 6.98 -0.78
CA LEU A 43 -0.07 7.04 -1.20
C LEU A 43 0.85 7.43 -0.04
N GLN A 44 0.45 8.41 0.76
CA GLN A 44 1.24 8.80 1.92
C GLN A 44 1.33 7.67 2.93
N THR A 45 0.23 7.01 3.18
CA THR A 45 0.17 5.90 4.13
C THR A 45 1.07 4.74 3.69
N LEU A 46 1.10 4.45 2.40
CA LEU A 46 1.96 3.38 1.88
C LEU A 46 3.45 3.69 2.10
N GLY A 47 3.80 4.96 2.19
CA GLY A 47 5.19 5.35 2.43
C GLY A 47 5.56 5.43 3.90
N GLN A 48 4.60 5.35 4.81
CA GLN A 48 4.82 5.52 6.24
C GLN A 48 4.22 4.38 7.06
N GLU A 49 2.90 4.35 7.19
CA GLU A 49 2.24 3.36 8.04
C GLU A 49 2.39 1.94 7.52
N PHE A 50 2.42 1.79 6.19
CA PHE A 50 2.62 0.47 5.61
C PHE A 50 3.99 -0.09 5.99
N ILE A 51 5.01 0.76 6.04
CA ILE A 51 6.34 0.35 6.47
C ILE A 51 6.30 -0.12 7.91
N GLU A 52 5.60 0.61 8.78
CA GLU A 52 5.43 0.21 10.17
C GLU A 52 4.66 -1.11 10.28
N TYR A 53 3.65 -1.28 9.46
CA TYR A 53 2.89 -2.52 9.41
C TYR A 53 3.79 -3.71 9.05
N ILE A 54 4.65 -3.53 8.06
CA ILE A 54 5.59 -4.59 7.67
C ILE A 54 6.49 -4.96 8.84
N GLN A 55 7.04 -3.98 9.52
CA GLN A 55 7.93 -4.24 10.64
C GLN A 55 7.21 -4.91 11.79
N ALA A 56 5.94 -4.58 12.02
CA ALA A 56 5.18 -5.12 13.14
C ALA A 56 4.60 -6.50 12.85
N GLU A 57 4.07 -6.72 11.65
CA GLU A 57 3.27 -7.92 11.37
C GLU A 57 3.79 -8.77 10.20
N LYS A 58 4.70 -8.23 9.40
CA LYS A 58 5.25 -8.94 8.24
C LYS A 58 6.75 -8.77 8.18
N SER A 59 7.42 -9.06 9.28
CA SER A 59 8.86 -8.77 9.40
C SER A 59 9.71 -9.49 8.34
N ASN A 60 9.25 -10.63 7.83
CA ASN A 60 10.00 -11.31 6.78
C ASN A 60 9.92 -10.60 5.43
N ALA A 61 9.05 -9.60 5.30
CA ALA A 61 8.99 -8.76 4.12
C ALA A 61 9.80 -7.47 4.28
N ALA A 62 10.46 -7.29 5.42
CA ALA A 62 11.22 -6.05 5.67
C ALA A 62 12.33 -5.83 4.65
N ARG A 63 12.83 -6.89 4.04
CA ARG A 63 13.87 -6.77 3.00
C ARG A 63 13.37 -5.99 1.77
N PHE A 64 12.07 -5.86 1.59
CA PHE A 64 11.50 -5.14 0.46
C PHE A 64 11.23 -3.67 0.76
N ILE A 65 11.46 -3.22 2.00
CA ILE A 65 11.16 -1.84 2.39
C ILE A 65 11.81 -0.81 1.46
N PRO A 66 13.11 -0.93 1.12
CA PRO A 66 13.71 0.07 0.22
C PRO A 66 13.01 0.15 -1.13
N GLN A 67 12.65 -1.00 -1.72
CA GLN A 67 11.95 -1.00 -3.00
C GLN A 67 10.56 -0.41 -2.88
N ILE A 68 9.89 -0.65 -1.77
CA ILE A 68 8.55 -0.10 -1.53
C ILE A 68 8.63 1.41 -1.43
N ILE A 69 9.58 1.93 -0.67
CA ILE A 69 9.75 3.37 -0.51
C ILE A 69 10.04 4.04 -1.84
N ILE A 70 10.92 3.46 -2.64
CA ILE A 70 11.22 4.01 -3.96
C ILE A 70 9.97 4.02 -4.84
N THR A 71 9.20 2.94 -4.82
CA THR A 71 7.99 2.82 -5.60
C THR A 71 6.95 3.89 -5.20
N VAL A 72 6.76 4.07 -3.90
CA VAL A 72 5.80 5.07 -3.41
C VAL A 72 6.26 6.47 -3.79
N ALA A 73 7.55 6.75 -3.65
CA ALA A 73 8.08 8.07 -4.00
C ALA A 73 7.88 8.37 -5.48
N GLU A 74 8.11 7.38 -6.33
CA GLU A 74 7.90 7.55 -7.77
C GLU A 74 6.44 7.89 -8.09
N HIS A 75 5.51 7.19 -7.43
CA HIS A 75 4.09 7.42 -7.68
C HIS A 75 3.62 8.75 -7.09
N GLN A 76 4.16 9.16 -5.96
CA GLN A 76 3.85 10.48 -5.41
C GLN A 76 4.33 11.59 -6.35
N ALA A 77 5.50 11.42 -6.94
CA ALA A 77 6.01 12.39 -7.90
C ALA A 77 5.14 12.44 -9.15
N GLN A 78 4.66 11.28 -9.61
CA GLN A 78 3.80 11.23 -10.79
C GLN A 78 2.41 11.79 -10.51
N ARG A 79 2.02 11.88 -9.25
CA ARG A 79 0.69 12.30 -8.86
C ARG A 79 0.31 13.67 -9.43
N THR A 80 1.28 14.55 -9.60
CA THR A 80 1.04 15.88 -10.15
C THR A 80 1.00 15.87 -11.68
N LEU A 81 1.43 14.78 -12.31
CA LEU A 81 1.53 14.70 -13.76
C LEU A 81 0.40 13.89 -14.40
N VAL A 82 -0.32 13.10 -13.60
CA VAL A 82 -1.39 12.26 -14.15
C VAL A 82 -2.74 12.93 -13.95
N ILE A 83 -3.63 12.67 -14.89
CA ILE A 83 -4.98 13.23 -14.84
C ILE A 83 -5.84 12.48 -13.84
N ASP A 84 -5.72 11.16 -13.82
CA ASP A 84 -6.56 10.31 -12.96
C ASP A 84 -5.75 9.80 -11.77
N PRO A 85 -5.98 10.37 -10.57
CA PRO A 85 -5.23 9.93 -9.39
C PRO A 85 -5.50 8.48 -9.00
N VAL A 86 -6.68 7.97 -9.33
CA VAL A 86 -7.01 6.57 -9.01
C VAL A 86 -6.07 5.61 -9.73
N ILE A 87 -5.73 5.92 -10.98
CA ILE A 87 -4.79 5.08 -11.73
C ILE A 87 -3.43 5.07 -11.06
N THR A 88 -2.97 6.21 -10.54
CA THR A 88 -1.70 6.26 -9.82
C THR A 88 -1.75 5.38 -8.58
N MET A 89 -2.84 5.46 -7.82
CA MET A 89 -3.00 4.63 -6.62
C MET A 89 -2.99 3.14 -6.98
N LEU A 90 -3.75 2.75 -8.00
CA LEU A 90 -3.82 1.35 -8.42
C LEU A 90 -2.44 0.85 -8.87
N SER A 91 -1.75 1.66 -9.66
CA SER A 91 -0.42 1.31 -10.13
C SER A 91 0.54 1.10 -8.97
N CYS A 92 0.50 1.98 -7.98
CA CYS A 92 1.36 1.86 -6.81
C CYS A 92 1.06 0.57 -6.02
N VAL A 93 -0.21 0.31 -5.76
CA VAL A 93 -0.60 -0.88 -5.01
C VAL A 93 -0.19 -2.16 -5.74
N TYR A 94 -0.44 -2.23 -7.04
CA TYR A 94 -0.08 -3.42 -7.80
C TYR A 94 1.43 -3.61 -7.87
N LYS A 95 2.17 -2.53 -8.00
CA LYS A 95 3.63 -2.62 -8.03
C LYS A 95 4.17 -3.14 -6.71
N ILE A 96 3.67 -2.61 -5.60
CA ILE A 96 4.08 -3.06 -4.28
C ILE A 96 3.71 -4.54 -4.09
N GLN A 97 2.52 -4.93 -4.52
CA GLN A 97 2.09 -6.33 -4.42
C GLN A 97 3.05 -7.25 -5.17
N THR A 98 3.46 -6.84 -6.37
CA THR A 98 4.41 -7.61 -7.15
C THR A 98 5.74 -7.74 -6.41
N ILE A 99 6.19 -6.67 -5.76
CA ILE A 99 7.44 -6.67 -5.03
C ILE A 99 7.39 -7.67 -3.87
N VAL A 100 6.34 -7.61 -3.06
CA VAL A 100 6.27 -8.44 -1.85
C VAL A 100 5.96 -9.89 -2.14
N MET A 101 5.52 -10.21 -3.34
CA MET A 101 5.23 -11.59 -3.74
C MET A 101 6.38 -12.26 -4.49
N GLN A 102 7.51 -11.61 -4.57
CA GLN A 102 8.69 -12.23 -5.22
C GLN A 102 9.30 -13.37 -4.40
#